data_fac8ec054c627cf437e4113b588a66ca
#
_entry.id   fac8ec054c627cf437e4113b588a66ca
#
_cell.length_a   1.000
_cell.length_b   1.000
_cell.length_c   1.000
_cell.angle_alpha   90.00
_cell.angle_beta   90.00
_cell.angle_gamma   90.00
#
_symmetry.space_group_name_H-M   'P 1'
#
loop_
_entity.id
_entity.type
_entity.pdbx_description
1 polymer ?
#
loop_
_entity_poly.entity_id
_entity_poly.type
_entity_poly.pdbx_seq_one_letter_code
_entity_poly.pdbx_strand_id
1 'polypeptide(L)'
;MRYVSFNHRGKAKYGYIVGEQVFDLGASTGFPDLKSHIANRFEALGKEPECTAQLALADITLEAVIPNPDKVLCVAVNYHESDRPTQDVPAYPVVFTRFAASQTGHDQPLLKPKVSDQFDYEGELAVIIGKPGHQIAQINAMSYVAGYSCFNDGSVRDWQKHSSQFTPGKNFIGSASFGPWMVSNDELMDPTGLDLTTKVNGEVRQLTNTRRMMFTIPWLISYLSAFTRLEPGDVIVTGTPRGFGSSLQPPKFLQAGDVVEVKIGGIGTLRNQVAEAA
;
A
#
# COMPACT_ATOMS: atom_id res chain seq x y z
N MET A 1 4.80 -15.78 3.44
CA MET A 1 4.81 -15.34 4.87
C MET A 1 4.25 -13.94 4.98
N ARG A 2 3.62 -13.58 6.13
CA ARG A 2 2.95 -12.27 6.34
C ARG A 2 3.76 -11.42 7.31
N TYR A 3 4.44 -10.40 6.80
CA TYR A 3 5.30 -9.51 7.59
C TYR A 3 4.57 -8.26 8.04
N VAL A 4 4.88 -7.79 9.23
CA VAL A 4 4.27 -6.61 9.86
C VAL A 4 5.31 -5.71 10.52
N SER A 5 5.05 -4.41 10.46
CA SER A 5 5.61 -3.43 11.39
C SER A 5 4.54 -3.12 12.44
N PHE A 6 4.93 -3.02 13.70
CA PHE A 6 3.98 -2.84 14.80
C PHE A 6 4.59 -2.10 15.99
N ASN A 7 3.74 -1.52 16.79
CA ASN A 7 4.09 -0.97 18.09
C ASN A 7 3.63 -1.93 19.20
N HIS A 8 4.50 -2.20 20.14
CA HIS A 8 4.18 -2.92 21.35
C HIS A 8 4.72 -2.14 22.55
N ARG A 9 3.80 -1.62 23.40
CA ARG A 9 4.12 -0.84 24.61
C ARG A 9 5.04 0.35 24.35
N GLY A 10 4.76 1.11 23.28
CA GLY A 10 5.52 2.31 22.88
C GLY A 10 6.83 2.02 22.14
N LYS A 11 7.15 0.77 21.82
CA LYS A 11 8.33 0.39 21.06
C LYS A 11 7.96 -0.08 19.66
N ALA A 12 8.54 0.56 18.64
CA ALA A 12 8.45 0.11 17.26
C ALA A 12 9.21 -1.22 17.09
N LYS A 13 8.57 -2.16 16.42
CA LYS A 13 9.05 -3.52 16.19
C LYS A 13 8.59 -4.01 14.82
N TYR A 14 9.11 -5.16 14.40
CA TYR A 14 8.66 -5.84 13.19
C TYR A 14 8.74 -7.36 13.36
N GLY A 15 7.99 -8.07 12.54
CA GLY A 15 7.98 -9.53 12.60
C GLY A 15 7.06 -10.12 11.54
N TYR A 16 6.62 -11.35 11.80
CA TYR A 16 5.64 -12.03 10.95
C TYR A 16 4.49 -12.62 11.76
N ILE A 17 3.37 -12.86 11.09
CA ILE A 17 2.14 -13.37 11.68
C ILE A 17 1.91 -14.82 11.27
N VAL A 18 1.53 -15.67 12.24
CA VAL A 18 0.98 -17.01 12.03
C VAL A 18 -0.27 -17.14 12.90
N GLY A 19 -1.43 -17.24 12.27
CA GLY A 19 -2.70 -17.22 12.99
C GLY A 19 -2.89 -15.91 13.75
N GLU A 20 -3.08 -15.97 15.06
CA GLU A 20 -3.22 -14.82 15.97
C GLU A 20 -1.92 -14.50 16.74
N GLN A 21 -0.80 -15.10 16.34
CA GLN A 21 0.50 -14.89 16.95
C GLN A 21 1.40 -14.04 16.05
N VAL A 22 2.11 -13.11 16.68
CA VAL A 22 3.14 -12.27 16.05
C VAL A 22 4.51 -12.69 16.58
N PHE A 23 5.40 -13.01 15.67
CA PHE A 23 6.77 -13.41 15.96
C PHE A 23 7.71 -12.22 15.76
N ASP A 24 8.33 -11.74 16.85
CA ASP A 24 9.21 -10.56 16.85
C ASP A 24 10.58 -10.92 16.24
N LEU A 25 10.78 -10.57 14.97
CA LEU A 25 12.02 -10.82 14.24
C LEU A 25 13.17 -9.92 14.70
N GLY A 26 12.88 -8.71 15.16
CA GLY A 26 13.91 -7.79 15.64
C GLY A 26 14.76 -8.38 16.76
N ALA A 27 14.12 -9.14 17.66
CA ALA A 27 14.81 -9.84 18.75
C ALA A 27 15.74 -10.96 18.25
N SER A 28 15.40 -11.62 17.12
CA SER A 28 16.14 -12.77 16.59
C SER A 28 17.21 -12.41 15.58
N THR A 29 17.00 -11.31 14.82
CA THR A 29 17.87 -10.94 13.69
C THR A 29 18.75 -9.72 13.98
N GLY A 30 18.40 -8.90 14.96
CA GLY A 30 19.12 -7.67 15.32
C GLY A 30 18.91 -6.50 14.36
N PHE A 31 18.09 -6.63 13.31
CA PHE A 31 17.75 -5.49 12.44
C PHE A 31 16.71 -4.58 13.12
N PRO A 32 16.80 -3.26 12.91
CA PRO A 32 15.95 -2.30 13.62
C PRO A 32 14.51 -2.26 13.13
N ASP A 33 14.25 -2.62 11.86
CA ASP A 33 12.96 -2.51 11.20
C ASP A 33 12.80 -3.48 10.03
N LEU A 34 11.57 -3.58 9.51
CA LEU A 34 11.26 -4.48 8.38
C LEU A 34 12.00 -4.08 7.09
N LYS A 35 12.19 -2.78 6.84
CA LYS A 35 12.97 -2.30 5.68
C LYS A 35 14.41 -2.83 5.74
N SER A 36 15.07 -2.70 6.88
CA SER A 36 16.43 -3.20 7.09
C SER A 36 16.49 -4.73 7.01
N HIS A 37 15.46 -5.42 7.51
CA HIS A 37 15.34 -6.86 7.37
C HIS A 37 15.26 -7.28 5.90
N ILE A 38 14.37 -6.66 5.12
CA ILE A 38 14.25 -6.90 3.67
C ILE A 38 15.60 -6.65 2.99
N ALA A 39 16.25 -5.52 3.26
CA ALA A 39 17.53 -5.17 2.63
C ALA A 39 18.63 -6.21 2.84
N ASN A 40 18.65 -6.85 3.99
CA ASN A 40 19.72 -7.79 4.36
C ASN A 40 19.34 -9.27 4.15
N ARG A 41 18.04 -9.59 4.03
CA ARG A 41 17.55 -10.97 3.96
C ARG A 41 16.59 -11.24 2.80
N PHE A 42 16.61 -10.42 1.77
CA PHE A 42 15.69 -10.53 0.64
C PHE A 42 15.56 -11.95 0.07
N GLU A 43 16.69 -12.63 -0.18
CA GLU A 43 16.71 -14.00 -0.75
C GLU A 43 16.25 -15.07 0.27
N ALA A 44 16.09 -14.70 1.53
CA ALA A 44 15.66 -15.57 2.61
C ALA A 44 14.28 -15.22 3.18
N LEU A 45 13.57 -14.27 2.56
CA LEU A 45 12.18 -13.96 2.90
C LEU A 45 11.32 -15.23 2.77
N GLY A 46 10.45 -15.47 3.74
CA GLY A 46 9.65 -16.70 3.81
C GLY A 46 10.35 -17.87 4.51
N LYS A 47 11.67 -17.76 4.78
CA LYS A 47 12.50 -18.77 5.46
C LYS A 47 13.14 -18.16 6.69
N GLU A 48 12.30 -17.64 7.59
CA GLU A 48 12.78 -16.92 8.77
C GLU A 48 13.40 -17.87 9.81
N PRO A 49 14.37 -17.38 10.60
CA PRO A 49 14.91 -18.16 11.70
C PRO A 49 13.81 -18.46 12.74
N GLU A 50 14.00 -19.52 13.51
CA GLU A 50 13.13 -19.81 14.64
C GLU A 50 13.10 -18.61 15.59
N CYS A 51 11.90 -18.13 15.87
CA CYS A 51 11.66 -16.95 16.69
C CYS A 51 10.92 -17.38 17.96
N THR A 52 11.54 -17.22 19.10
CA THR A 52 10.96 -17.55 20.42
C THR A 52 10.14 -16.41 21.03
N ALA A 53 10.39 -15.17 20.58
CA ALA A 53 9.66 -13.99 21.06
C ALA A 53 8.29 -13.90 20.34
N GLN A 54 7.24 -14.31 21.05
CA GLN A 54 5.87 -14.32 20.56
C GLN A 54 4.99 -13.32 21.31
N LEU A 55 4.08 -12.67 20.59
CA LEU A 55 3.09 -11.74 21.12
C LEU A 55 1.71 -12.12 20.55
N ALA A 56 0.63 -11.87 21.29
CA ALA A 56 -0.69 -11.97 20.72
C ALA A 56 -0.95 -10.79 19.77
N LEU A 57 -1.60 -11.03 18.64
CA LEU A 57 -1.96 -9.98 17.67
C LEU A 57 -2.81 -8.88 18.32
N ALA A 58 -3.64 -9.24 19.31
CA ALA A 58 -4.47 -8.29 20.06
C ALA A 58 -3.67 -7.36 20.99
N ASP A 59 -2.41 -7.68 21.32
CA ASP A 59 -1.57 -6.89 22.25
C ASP A 59 -0.69 -5.87 21.51
N ILE A 60 -0.76 -5.81 20.18
CA ILE A 60 0.03 -4.91 19.36
C ILE A 60 -0.83 -3.91 18.59
N THR A 61 -0.21 -2.84 18.16
CA THR A 61 -0.78 -1.88 17.22
C THR A 61 -0.05 -2.02 15.89
N LEU A 62 -0.76 -2.40 14.83
CA LEU A 62 -0.16 -2.48 13.49
C LEU A 62 0.15 -1.08 12.97
N GLU A 63 1.35 -0.88 12.47
CA GLU A 63 1.79 0.33 11.79
C GLU A 63 1.71 0.14 10.26
N ALA A 64 1.96 1.20 9.49
CA ALA A 64 2.18 1.05 8.05
C ALA A 64 3.23 -0.05 7.82
N VAL A 65 3.05 -0.89 6.80
CA VAL A 65 3.93 -2.05 6.56
C VAL A 65 5.40 -1.65 6.50
N ILE A 66 5.71 -0.58 5.78
CA ILE A 66 7.02 0.08 5.80
C ILE A 66 6.81 1.50 6.34
N PRO A 67 7.07 1.75 7.65
CA PRO A 67 6.84 3.07 8.25
C PRO A 67 7.82 4.15 7.76
N ASN A 68 8.98 3.72 7.25
CA ASN A 68 10.11 4.57 6.87
C ASN A 68 10.61 4.29 5.43
N PRO A 69 9.74 4.27 4.41
CA PRO A 69 10.17 4.09 3.03
C PRO A 69 11.00 5.30 2.58
N ASP A 70 12.02 5.08 1.73
CA ASP A 70 12.72 6.20 1.10
C ASP A 70 11.82 6.86 0.05
N LYS A 71 11.04 6.05 -0.67
CA LYS A 71 10.11 6.51 -1.70
C LYS A 71 8.79 5.75 -1.62
N VAL A 72 7.68 6.48 -1.72
CA VAL A 72 6.36 5.95 -2.04
C VAL A 72 5.97 6.54 -3.39
N LEU A 73 6.06 5.73 -4.44
CA LEU A 73 5.80 6.10 -5.82
C LEU A 73 4.39 5.64 -6.19
N CYS A 74 3.50 6.59 -6.43
CA CYS A 74 2.09 6.31 -6.71
C CYS A 74 1.77 6.55 -8.17
N VAL A 75 0.89 5.72 -8.72
CA VAL A 75 0.40 5.81 -10.09
C VAL A 75 -1.07 6.21 -10.08
N ALA A 76 -1.44 7.28 -10.81
CA ALA A 76 -2.82 7.66 -10.97
C ALA A 76 -3.46 6.87 -12.14
N VAL A 77 -4.72 6.44 -11.93
CA VAL A 77 -5.58 5.82 -12.97
C VAL A 77 -4.86 4.74 -13.77
N ASN A 78 -4.84 3.53 -13.25
CA ASN A 78 -4.12 2.42 -13.87
C ASN A 78 -5.02 1.21 -14.21
N TYR A 79 -6.33 1.39 -14.32
CA TYR A 79 -7.23 0.28 -14.60
C TYR A 79 -8.14 0.56 -15.78
N HIS A 80 -8.25 -0.42 -16.68
CA HIS A 80 -9.34 -0.45 -17.65
C HIS A 80 -10.69 -0.65 -16.95
N GLU A 81 -11.73 0.00 -17.45
CA GLU A 81 -13.08 -0.09 -16.87
C GLU A 81 -13.75 -1.45 -17.12
N SER A 82 -13.30 -2.17 -18.14
CA SER A 82 -13.83 -3.49 -18.51
C SER A 82 -12.72 -4.42 -18.99
N ASP A 83 -13.03 -5.71 -19.14
CA ASP A 83 -12.12 -6.71 -19.71
C ASP A 83 -11.88 -6.49 -21.22
N ARG A 84 -12.69 -5.66 -21.86
CA ARG A 84 -12.51 -5.23 -23.27
C ARG A 84 -12.24 -3.72 -23.26
N PRO A 85 -10.97 -3.30 -23.16
CA PRO A 85 -10.64 -1.89 -23.10
C PRO A 85 -11.05 -1.21 -24.42
N THR A 86 -11.87 -0.15 -24.29
CA THR A 86 -12.30 0.70 -25.40
C THR A 86 -11.62 2.06 -25.36
N GLN A 87 -10.89 2.34 -24.28
CA GLN A 87 -10.19 3.59 -24.06
C GLN A 87 -8.73 3.47 -24.49
N ASP A 88 -8.18 4.55 -25.03
CA ASP A 88 -6.76 4.63 -25.33
C ASP A 88 -5.95 4.61 -24.03
N VAL A 89 -4.94 3.77 -23.99
CA VAL A 89 -3.96 3.76 -22.89
C VAL A 89 -3.01 4.94 -23.11
N PRO A 90 -2.81 5.83 -22.12
CA PRO A 90 -1.82 6.88 -22.24
C PRO A 90 -0.42 6.30 -22.43
N ALA A 91 0.46 7.02 -23.14
CA ALA A 91 1.82 6.55 -23.41
C ALA A 91 2.63 6.32 -22.12
N TYR A 92 2.34 7.10 -21.08
CA TYR A 92 3.02 7.04 -19.79
C TYR A 92 2.02 7.26 -18.65
N PRO A 93 2.25 6.64 -17.46
CA PRO A 93 1.41 6.88 -16.28
C PRO A 93 1.68 8.26 -15.71
N VAL A 94 0.69 8.83 -15.07
CA VAL A 94 0.91 9.95 -14.15
C VAL A 94 1.48 9.39 -12.86
N VAL A 95 2.69 9.86 -12.47
CA VAL A 95 3.38 9.43 -11.26
C VAL A 95 3.45 10.60 -10.28
N PHE A 96 3.17 10.34 -9.01
CA PHE A 96 3.34 11.27 -7.91
C PHE A 96 3.91 10.54 -6.69
N THR A 97 4.27 11.29 -5.65
CA THR A 97 4.90 10.74 -4.46
C THR A 97 4.07 11.01 -3.21
N ARG A 98 4.15 10.09 -2.24
CA ARG A 98 3.67 10.29 -0.88
C ARG A 98 4.83 10.29 0.10
N PHE A 99 4.67 11.08 1.16
CA PHE A 99 5.61 11.10 2.28
C PHE A 99 5.23 10.02 3.31
N ALA A 100 6.20 9.46 4.00
CA ALA A 100 5.96 8.48 5.06
C ALA A 100 4.92 8.96 6.09
N ALA A 101 4.97 10.23 6.48
CA ALA A 101 4.05 10.83 7.45
C ALA A 101 2.57 10.86 6.99
N SER A 102 2.29 10.64 5.70
CA SER A 102 0.92 10.56 5.20
C SER A 102 0.26 9.20 5.43
N GLN A 103 1.01 8.18 5.85
CA GLN A 103 0.56 6.81 6.01
C GLN A 103 0.18 6.50 7.47
N THR A 104 -0.80 5.62 7.63
CA THR A 104 -1.18 4.97 8.90
C THR A 104 -1.31 3.45 8.70
N GLY A 105 -1.35 2.69 9.79
CA GLY A 105 -1.47 1.23 9.74
C GLY A 105 -2.92 0.74 9.71
N HIS A 106 -3.07 -0.58 9.65
CA HIS A 106 -4.36 -1.26 9.79
C HIS A 106 -4.99 -0.99 11.15
N ASP A 107 -6.31 -0.77 11.17
CA ASP A 107 -7.13 -0.39 12.34
C ASP A 107 -6.68 0.91 13.05
N GLN A 108 -5.75 1.67 12.46
CA GLN A 108 -5.41 3.01 12.92
C GLN A 108 -6.35 4.06 12.30
N PRO A 109 -6.54 5.23 12.93
CA PRO A 109 -7.36 6.29 12.36
C PRO A 109 -6.86 6.76 10.99
N LEU A 110 -7.77 6.87 10.03
CA LEU A 110 -7.54 7.57 8.77
C LEU A 110 -7.98 9.03 8.97
N LEU A 111 -7.04 9.98 8.90
CA LEU A 111 -7.27 11.34 9.33
C LEU A 111 -7.84 12.23 8.23
N LYS A 112 -9.12 12.64 8.38
CA LYS A 112 -9.77 13.65 7.54
C LYS A 112 -9.29 15.04 7.94
N PRO A 113 -8.64 15.80 7.03
CA PRO A 113 -8.18 17.15 7.36
C PRO A 113 -9.35 18.11 7.52
N LYS A 114 -9.30 18.99 8.54
CA LYS A 114 -10.33 20.01 8.82
C LYS A 114 -10.51 21.05 7.71
N VAL A 115 -9.50 21.21 6.86
CA VAL A 115 -9.48 22.23 5.80
C VAL A 115 -10.24 21.82 4.54
N SER A 116 -10.82 20.61 4.52
CA SER A 116 -11.54 20.11 3.34
C SER A 116 -12.68 19.16 3.69
N ASP A 117 -13.77 19.27 2.94
CA ASP A 117 -14.88 18.31 2.96
C ASP A 117 -14.84 17.32 1.78
N GLN A 118 -13.72 17.28 1.04
CA GLN A 118 -13.55 16.43 -0.13
C GLN A 118 -12.50 15.33 0.11
N PHE A 119 -12.52 14.70 1.29
CA PHE A 119 -11.67 13.56 1.59
C PHE A 119 -12.24 12.28 0.97
N ASP A 120 -11.42 11.55 0.21
CA ASP A 120 -11.82 10.46 -0.65
C ASP A 120 -10.91 9.24 -0.46
N TYR A 121 -11.37 8.06 -0.86
CA TYR A 121 -10.69 6.77 -0.78
C TYR A 121 -10.23 6.32 -2.17
N GLU A 122 -9.15 5.55 -2.22
CA GLU A 122 -8.62 4.87 -3.40
C GLU A 122 -7.97 3.56 -2.99
N GLY A 123 -8.67 2.43 -3.22
CA GLY A 123 -8.11 1.11 -2.95
C GLY A 123 -7.13 0.68 -4.03
N GLU A 124 -5.93 0.24 -3.61
CA GLU A 124 -4.82 -0.08 -4.49
C GLU A 124 -4.01 -1.29 -4.02
N LEU A 125 -3.32 -1.93 -4.96
CA LEU A 125 -2.26 -2.87 -4.66
C LEU A 125 -0.96 -2.10 -4.43
N ALA A 126 -0.26 -2.38 -3.34
CA ALA A 126 1.11 -1.91 -3.08
C ALA A 126 2.11 -3.02 -3.39
N VAL A 127 3.20 -2.65 -4.06
CA VAL A 127 4.36 -3.52 -4.36
C VAL A 127 5.55 -3.00 -3.56
N ILE A 128 6.17 -3.85 -2.76
CA ILE A 128 7.33 -3.53 -1.94
C ILE A 128 8.59 -4.03 -2.62
N ILE A 129 9.56 -3.16 -2.84
CA ILE A 129 10.85 -3.49 -3.47
C ILE A 129 11.75 -4.21 -2.45
N GLY A 130 12.42 -5.27 -2.90
CA GLY A 130 13.23 -6.14 -2.05
C GLY A 130 14.73 -5.96 -2.20
N LYS A 131 15.21 -5.53 -3.37
CA LYS A 131 16.64 -5.31 -3.62
C LYS A 131 16.88 -4.07 -4.47
N PRO A 132 18.07 -3.44 -4.36
CA PRO A 132 18.35 -2.22 -5.10
C PRO A 132 18.44 -2.46 -6.60
N GLY A 133 17.92 -1.51 -7.39
CA GLY A 133 17.98 -1.59 -8.86
C GLY A 133 17.81 -0.24 -9.55
N HIS A 134 18.47 -0.08 -10.68
CA HIS A 134 18.36 1.07 -11.58
C HIS A 134 18.34 0.57 -13.02
N GLN A 135 17.49 1.15 -13.87
CA GLN A 135 17.30 0.72 -15.26
C GLN A 135 16.97 -0.79 -15.38
N ILE A 136 16.05 -1.24 -14.54
CA ILE A 136 15.65 -2.65 -14.46
C ILE A 136 14.91 -3.03 -15.75
N ALA A 137 15.41 -4.03 -16.46
CA ALA A 137 14.71 -4.56 -17.63
C ALA A 137 13.38 -5.22 -17.19
N GLN A 138 12.30 -4.98 -17.94
CA GLN A 138 10.96 -5.45 -17.59
C GLN A 138 10.91 -6.97 -17.33
N ILE A 139 11.66 -7.76 -18.08
CA ILE A 139 11.72 -9.23 -17.91
C ILE A 139 12.29 -9.66 -16.54
N ASN A 140 13.08 -8.82 -15.90
CA ASN A 140 13.71 -9.07 -14.61
C ASN A 140 12.97 -8.39 -13.45
N ALA A 141 11.95 -7.56 -13.71
CA ALA A 141 11.34 -6.67 -12.73
C ALA A 141 10.80 -7.41 -11.51
N MET A 142 10.12 -8.55 -11.72
CA MET A 142 9.51 -9.32 -10.63
C MET A 142 10.53 -9.90 -9.65
N SER A 143 11.77 -10.12 -10.08
CA SER A 143 12.86 -10.57 -9.18
C SER A 143 13.35 -9.49 -8.20
N TYR A 144 12.80 -8.28 -8.26
CA TYR A 144 13.09 -7.18 -7.34
C TYR A 144 12.00 -6.98 -6.28
N VAL A 145 10.91 -7.76 -6.34
CA VAL A 145 9.76 -7.60 -5.46
C VAL A 145 9.90 -8.44 -4.20
N ALA A 146 9.83 -7.79 -3.02
CA ALA A 146 9.80 -8.48 -1.72
C ALA A 146 8.40 -9.05 -1.41
N GLY A 147 7.35 -8.34 -1.78
CA GLY A 147 5.99 -8.74 -1.50
C GLY A 147 4.96 -7.66 -1.84
N TYR A 148 3.74 -7.90 -1.39
CA TYR A 148 2.55 -7.13 -1.73
C TYR A 148 1.72 -6.82 -0.50
N SER A 149 0.96 -5.72 -0.56
CA SER A 149 0.03 -5.32 0.49
C SER A 149 -1.17 -4.56 -0.10
N CYS A 150 -2.18 -4.30 0.72
CA CYS A 150 -3.23 -3.35 0.38
C CYS A 150 -2.78 -1.92 0.72
N PHE A 151 -3.26 -0.96 -0.05
CA PHE A 151 -3.06 0.45 0.18
C PHE A 151 -4.38 1.20 -0.04
N ASN A 152 -4.64 2.22 0.78
CA ASN A 152 -5.69 3.20 0.52
C ASN A 152 -5.01 4.55 0.28
N ASP A 153 -4.99 4.99 -0.98
CA ASP A 153 -4.40 6.26 -1.41
C ASP A 153 -5.35 7.43 -1.15
N GLY A 154 -5.69 7.64 0.12
CA GLY A 154 -6.64 8.66 0.56
C GLY A 154 -6.28 10.04 0.01
N SER A 155 -7.30 10.73 -0.53
CA SER A 155 -7.12 11.91 -1.37
C SER A 155 -7.98 13.07 -0.91
N VAL A 156 -7.41 14.25 -0.80
CA VAL A 156 -8.14 15.50 -0.55
C VAL A 156 -8.33 16.20 -1.90
N ARG A 157 -9.53 16.01 -2.50
CA ARG A 157 -9.75 16.27 -3.93
C ARG A 157 -9.64 17.73 -4.37
N ASP A 158 -10.13 18.66 -3.55
CA ASP A 158 -9.97 20.09 -3.81
C ASP A 158 -8.49 20.49 -3.77
N TRP A 159 -7.73 20.01 -2.77
CA TRP A 159 -6.30 20.27 -2.67
C TRP A 159 -5.48 19.59 -3.77
N GLN A 160 -5.90 18.41 -4.23
CA GLN A 160 -5.28 17.74 -5.37
C GLN A 160 -5.35 18.57 -6.66
N LYS A 161 -6.36 19.46 -6.78
CA LYS A 161 -6.61 20.33 -7.95
C LYS A 161 -5.98 21.71 -7.85
N HIS A 162 -5.28 22.05 -6.77
CA HIS A 162 -4.64 23.36 -6.62
C HIS A 162 -3.60 23.64 -7.70
N SER A 163 -2.97 22.59 -8.22
CA SER A 163 -1.98 22.69 -9.30
C SER A 163 -1.99 21.39 -10.13
N SER A 164 -1.11 21.31 -11.14
CA SER A 164 -0.90 20.07 -11.90
C SER A 164 -0.19 18.97 -11.07
N GLN A 165 0.35 19.32 -9.89
CA GLN A 165 1.04 18.39 -8.99
C GLN A 165 0.09 17.95 -7.87
N PHE A 166 -0.09 16.63 -7.71
CA PHE A 166 -1.05 16.06 -6.74
C PHE A 166 -0.58 16.13 -5.29
N THR A 167 0.68 16.49 -5.07
CA THR A 167 1.34 16.46 -3.75
C THR A 167 0.52 17.08 -2.62
N PRO A 168 -0.10 18.25 -2.75
CA PRO A 168 -0.89 18.84 -1.65
C PRO A 168 -2.11 17.98 -1.26
N GLY A 169 -2.80 17.39 -2.22
CA GLY A 169 -4.00 16.56 -1.98
C GLY A 169 -3.70 15.14 -1.51
N LYS A 170 -2.44 14.71 -1.55
CA LYS A 170 -2.01 13.33 -1.27
C LYS A 170 -1.15 13.19 0.00
N ASN A 171 -0.76 14.28 0.67
CA ASN A 171 0.23 14.24 1.73
C ASN A 171 -0.21 14.88 3.06
N PHE A 172 -1.50 14.95 3.32
CA PHE A 172 -1.97 15.24 4.68
C PHE A 172 -1.55 14.10 5.62
N ILE A 173 -1.18 14.45 6.84
CA ILE A 173 -0.74 13.48 7.85
C ILE A 173 -1.84 12.44 8.07
N GLY A 174 -1.50 11.15 8.03
CA GLY A 174 -2.42 10.04 8.25
C GLY A 174 -3.59 9.95 7.28
N SER A 175 -3.49 10.58 6.08
CA SER A 175 -4.55 10.55 5.07
C SER A 175 -4.54 9.29 4.19
N ALA A 176 -3.53 8.45 4.25
CA ALA A 176 -3.43 7.17 3.59
C ALA A 176 -3.25 6.04 4.59
N SER A 177 -3.55 4.80 4.16
CA SER A 177 -3.27 3.64 4.98
C SER A 177 -2.60 2.52 4.18
N PHE A 178 -1.73 1.74 4.86
CA PHE A 178 -0.87 0.74 4.26
C PHE A 178 -0.79 -0.51 5.15
N GLY A 179 -1.34 -1.63 4.69
CA GLY A 179 -1.43 -2.86 5.46
C GLY A 179 -2.43 -3.87 4.90
N PRO A 180 -2.90 -4.82 5.71
CA PRO A 180 -2.57 -5.04 7.12
C PRO A 180 -1.16 -5.59 7.35
N TRP A 181 -0.58 -6.26 6.33
CA TRP A 181 0.74 -6.87 6.31
C TRP A 181 1.30 -6.92 4.89
N MET A 182 2.59 -7.19 4.75
CA MET A 182 3.20 -7.61 3.49
C MET A 182 3.09 -9.13 3.35
N VAL A 183 2.47 -9.61 2.29
CA VAL A 183 2.58 -11.00 1.85
C VAL A 183 3.83 -11.12 0.99
N SER A 184 4.76 -11.97 1.39
CA SER A 184 6.01 -12.16 0.66
C SER A 184 5.81 -12.78 -0.73
N ASN A 185 6.72 -12.47 -1.64
CA ASN A 185 6.64 -12.90 -3.04
C ASN A 185 6.67 -14.44 -3.21
N ASP A 186 7.25 -15.18 -2.27
CA ASP A 186 7.22 -16.65 -2.27
C ASP A 186 5.84 -17.23 -1.94
N GLU A 187 5.03 -16.53 -1.09
CA GLU A 187 3.65 -16.92 -0.79
C GLU A 187 2.68 -16.46 -1.90
N LEU A 188 2.90 -15.29 -2.48
CA LEU A 188 2.11 -14.72 -3.58
C LEU A 188 2.97 -14.51 -4.82
N MET A 189 3.30 -15.59 -5.52
CA MET A 189 4.21 -15.56 -6.68
C MET A 189 3.66 -14.80 -7.88
N ASP A 190 2.34 -14.81 -8.08
CA ASP A 190 1.67 -14.12 -9.19
C ASP A 190 0.63 -13.13 -8.67
N PRO A 191 0.92 -11.81 -8.73
CA PRO A 191 -0.03 -10.77 -8.35
C PRO A 191 -1.04 -10.42 -9.46
N THR A 192 -1.00 -11.10 -10.60
CA THR A 192 -1.98 -10.93 -11.66
C THR A 192 -3.24 -11.73 -11.35
N GLY A 193 -4.41 -11.17 -11.66
CA GLY A 193 -5.66 -11.89 -11.43
C GLY A 193 -6.21 -11.82 -9.99
N LEU A 194 -5.71 -10.92 -9.15
CA LEU A 194 -6.23 -10.69 -7.80
C LEU A 194 -7.46 -9.79 -7.84
N ASP A 195 -8.53 -10.19 -7.17
CA ASP A 195 -9.71 -9.33 -6.99
C ASP A 195 -9.39 -8.25 -5.94
N LEU A 196 -9.66 -6.99 -6.31
CA LEU A 196 -9.57 -5.82 -5.46
C LEU A 196 -10.96 -5.26 -5.22
N THR A 197 -11.34 -5.11 -3.97
CA THR A 197 -12.62 -4.54 -3.55
C THR A 197 -12.38 -3.45 -2.52
N THR A 198 -12.95 -2.27 -2.74
CA THR A 198 -13.03 -1.21 -1.71
C THR A 198 -14.46 -1.07 -1.24
N LYS A 199 -14.64 -1.05 0.08
CA LYS A 199 -15.94 -0.79 0.73
C LYS A 199 -15.87 0.45 1.59
N VAL A 200 -16.98 1.17 1.66
CA VAL A 200 -17.21 2.23 2.65
C VAL A 200 -18.48 1.87 3.40
N ASN A 201 -18.41 1.72 4.71
CA ASN A 201 -19.51 1.30 5.59
C ASN A 201 -20.18 0.01 5.12
N GLY A 202 -19.38 -0.96 4.65
CA GLY A 202 -19.86 -2.25 4.13
C GLY A 202 -20.39 -2.20 2.69
N GLU A 203 -20.64 -1.03 2.10
CA GLU A 203 -21.08 -0.87 0.72
C GLU A 203 -19.89 -0.95 -0.25
N VAL A 204 -19.98 -1.82 -1.26
CA VAL A 204 -18.95 -1.94 -2.31
C VAL A 204 -18.96 -0.67 -3.17
N ARG A 205 -17.80 0.00 -3.21
CA ARG A 205 -17.55 1.23 -3.98
C ARG A 205 -16.69 0.98 -5.20
N GLN A 206 -15.63 0.18 -5.02
CA GLN A 206 -14.72 -0.18 -6.10
C GLN A 206 -14.63 -1.70 -6.18
N LEU A 207 -14.62 -2.22 -7.40
CA LEU A 207 -14.43 -3.64 -7.69
C LEU A 207 -13.67 -3.77 -9.00
N THR A 208 -12.53 -4.40 -8.95
CA THR A 208 -11.71 -4.69 -10.13
C THR A 208 -10.87 -5.95 -9.91
N ASN A 209 -10.05 -6.25 -10.91
CA ASN A 209 -9.08 -7.34 -10.85
C ASN A 209 -7.74 -6.82 -11.38
N THR A 210 -6.63 -7.20 -10.76
CA THR A 210 -5.29 -6.68 -11.10
C THR A 210 -4.86 -6.96 -12.54
N ARG A 211 -5.45 -7.96 -13.21
CA ARG A 211 -5.23 -8.21 -14.66
C ARG A 211 -5.69 -7.05 -15.55
N ARG A 212 -6.52 -6.13 -15.01
CA ARG A 212 -7.00 -4.94 -15.74
C ARG A 212 -6.08 -3.75 -15.65
N MET A 213 -4.90 -3.88 -15.05
CA MET A 213 -3.91 -2.82 -15.02
C MET A 213 -3.48 -2.44 -16.43
N MET A 214 -3.53 -1.13 -16.76
CA MET A 214 -3.02 -0.58 -18.01
C MET A 214 -1.51 -0.68 -18.08
N PHE A 215 -0.83 -0.29 -17.01
CA PHE A 215 0.60 -0.45 -16.82
C PHE A 215 0.83 -1.57 -15.81
N THR A 216 1.36 -2.70 -16.28
CA THR A 216 1.61 -3.87 -15.44
C THR A 216 2.73 -3.62 -14.42
N ILE A 217 2.78 -4.40 -13.34
CA ILE A 217 3.83 -4.27 -12.31
C ILE A 217 5.24 -4.33 -12.93
N PRO A 218 5.58 -5.28 -13.83
CA PRO A 218 6.90 -5.30 -14.47
C PRO A 218 7.18 -4.02 -15.27
N TRP A 219 6.18 -3.48 -15.95
CA TRP A 219 6.32 -2.25 -16.71
C TRP A 219 6.58 -1.06 -15.78
N LEU A 220 5.82 -0.95 -14.68
CA LEU A 220 5.98 0.13 -13.68
C LEU A 220 7.37 0.11 -13.04
N ILE A 221 7.86 -1.06 -12.61
CA ILE A 221 9.20 -1.20 -12.04
C ILE A 221 10.26 -0.77 -13.05
N SER A 222 10.14 -1.21 -14.30
CA SER A 222 11.08 -0.83 -15.37
C SER A 222 11.07 0.67 -15.62
N TYR A 223 9.89 1.27 -15.74
CA TYR A 223 9.71 2.70 -15.99
C TYR A 223 10.22 3.56 -14.83
N LEU A 224 9.82 3.26 -13.60
CA LEU A 224 10.22 4.01 -12.41
C LEU A 224 11.73 3.90 -12.17
N SER A 225 12.31 2.70 -12.36
CA SER A 225 13.75 2.50 -12.19
C SER A 225 14.60 3.17 -13.27
N ALA A 226 14.01 3.64 -14.37
CA ALA A 226 14.74 4.35 -15.43
C ALA A 226 15.19 5.76 -14.98
N PHE A 227 14.41 6.44 -14.11
CA PHE A 227 14.73 7.80 -13.67
C PHE A 227 15.12 7.89 -12.18
N THR A 228 14.89 6.86 -11.38
CA THR A 228 15.33 6.82 -9.98
C THR A 228 15.81 5.42 -9.63
N ARG A 229 16.82 5.31 -8.76
CA ARG A 229 17.21 4.02 -8.21
C ARG A 229 16.15 3.56 -7.21
N LEU A 230 15.66 2.34 -7.36
CA LEU A 230 14.78 1.69 -6.39
C LEU A 230 15.63 1.03 -5.31
N GLU A 231 15.20 1.14 -4.07
CA GLU A 231 15.88 0.62 -2.88
C GLU A 231 14.95 -0.34 -2.10
N PRO A 232 15.51 -1.27 -1.29
CA PRO A 232 14.69 -2.12 -0.45
C PRO A 232 13.75 -1.32 0.45
N GLY A 233 12.48 -1.71 0.49
CA GLY A 233 11.45 -1.01 1.24
C GLY A 233 10.83 0.19 0.52
N ASP A 234 11.27 0.54 -0.70
CA ASP A 234 10.50 1.44 -1.56
C ASP A 234 9.15 0.82 -1.89
N VAL A 235 8.13 1.64 -2.00
CA VAL A 235 6.74 1.21 -2.25
C VAL A 235 6.26 1.79 -3.57
N ILE A 236 5.72 0.92 -4.43
CA ILE A 236 5.00 1.31 -5.65
C ILE A 236 3.52 1.06 -5.40
N VAL A 237 2.71 2.12 -5.37
CA VAL A 237 1.26 2.10 -5.25
C VAL A 237 0.69 2.14 -6.66
N THR A 238 0.00 1.06 -7.07
CA THR A 238 -0.15 0.71 -8.50
C THR A 238 -1.32 1.38 -9.23
N GLY A 239 -2.06 2.23 -8.54
CA GLY A 239 -3.23 2.91 -9.10
C GLY A 239 -4.55 2.27 -8.67
N THR A 240 -5.63 3.07 -8.75
CA THR A 240 -6.97 2.71 -8.33
C THR A 240 -7.93 2.55 -9.50
N PRO A 241 -8.96 1.67 -9.41
CA PRO A 241 -10.06 1.62 -10.36
C PRO A 241 -11.05 2.78 -10.12
N ARG A 242 -12.00 2.98 -11.03
CA ARG A 242 -13.16 3.87 -10.81
C ARG A 242 -14.01 3.42 -9.61
N GLY A 243 -14.87 4.33 -9.15
CA GLY A 243 -15.76 4.12 -8.01
C GLY A 243 -15.29 4.84 -6.74
N PHE A 244 -14.20 5.62 -6.81
CA PHE A 244 -13.84 6.57 -5.75
C PHE A 244 -14.90 7.66 -5.61
N GLY A 245 -15.05 8.23 -4.41
CA GLY A 245 -16.18 9.07 -4.04
C GLY A 245 -16.43 10.25 -4.97
N SER A 246 -15.38 10.94 -5.46
CA SER A 246 -15.50 12.07 -6.37
C SER A 246 -15.95 11.67 -7.80
N SER A 247 -15.92 10.38 -8.15
CA SER A 247 -16.43 9.86 -9.43
C SER A 247 -17.91 9.51 -9.41
N LEU A 248 -18.53 9.50 -8.25
CA LEU A 248 -19.95 9.17 -8.09
C LEU A 248 -20.84 10.38 -8.45
N GLN A 249 -22.13 10.10 -8.72
CA GLN A 249 -23.14 11.12 -9.05
C GLN A 249 -24.34 10.99 -8.08
N PRO A 250 -24.54 11.90 -7.11
CA PRO A 250 -23.64 12.97 -6.72
C PRO A 250 -22.36 12.45 -6.05
N PRO A 251 -21.27 13.25 -5.95
CA PRO A 251 -20.05 12.87 -5.26
C PRO A 251 -20.32 12.51 -3.79
N LYS A 252 -19.58 11.49 -3.27
CA LYS A 252 -19.69 11.03 -1.89
C LYS A 252 -18.30 10.98 -1.26
N PHE A 253 -18.02 11.92 -0.36
CA PHE A 253 -16.75 12.02 0.36
C PHE A 253 -16.85 11.42 1.75
N LEU A 254 -15.69 10.96 2.26
CA LEU A 254 -15.56 10.37 3.58
C LEU A 254 -15.85 11.40 4.68
N GLN A 255 -16.56 10.94 5.72
CA GLN A 255 -16.85 11.69 6.93
C GLN A 255 -16.25 10.97 8.15
N ALA A 256 -16.04 11.71 9.24
CA ALA A 256 -15.63 11.11 10.49
C ALA A 256 -16.64 10.04 10.93
N GLY A 257 -16.14 8.88 11.37
CA GLY A 257 -16.92 7.70 11.70
C GLY A 257 -17.06 6.68 10.56
N ASP A 258 -16.86 7.08 9.29
CA ASP A 258 -16.89 6.13 8.18
C ASP A 258 -15.79 5.08 8.32
N VAL A 259 -16.08 3.88 7.83
CA VAL A 259 -15.13 2.75 7.80
C VAL A 259 -14.79 2.42 6.35
N VAL A 260 -13.50 2.50 6.02
CA VAL A 260 -12.98 2.14 4.71
C VAL A 260 -12.28 0.78 4.82
N GLU A 261 -12.60 -0.11 3.89
CA GLU A 261 -11.97 -1.43 3.76
C GLU A 261 -11.44 -1.63 2.35
N VAL A 262 -10.16 -1.96 2.23
CA VAL A 262 -9.53 -2.37 0.95
C VAL A 262 -9.16 -3.84 1.08
N LYS A 263 -9.83 -4.70 0.32
CA LYS A 263 -9.58 -6.15 0.30
C LYS A 263 -8.94 -6.56 -1.02
N ILE A 264 -7.85 -7.30 -0.93
CA ILE A 264 -7.20 -7.92 -2.10
C ILE A 264 -7.08 -9.43 -1.85
N GLY A 265 -7.48 -10.22 -2.85
CA GLY A 265 -7.39 -11.67 -2.82
C GLY A 265 -5.96 -12.14 -2.56
N GLY A 266 -5.76 -13.14 -1.70
CA GLY A 266 -4.43 -13.65 -1.33
C GLY A 266 -3.65 -12.77 -0.34
N ILE A 267 -4.04 -11.49 -0.15
CA ILE A 267 -3.35 -10.56 0.76
C ILE A 267 -4.12 -10.43 2.07
N GLY A 268 -5.32 -9.88 2.02
CA GLY A 268 -6.12 -9.64 3.22
C GLY A 268 -7.01 -8.41 3.09
N THR A 269 -7.40 -7.84 4.22
CA THR A 269 -8.24 -6.64 4.28
C THR A 269 -7.57 -5.57 5.14
N LEU A 270 -7.25 -4.45 4.53
CA LEU A 270 -6.86 -3.22 5.22
C LEU A 270 -8.14 -2.50 5.62
N ARG A 271 -8.29 -2.18 6.90
CA ARG A 271 -9.47 -1.54 7.46
C ARG A 271 -9.05 -0.33 8.27
N ASN A 272 -9.77 0.79 8.12
CA ASN A 272 -9.52 1.99 8.90
C ASN A 272 -10.84 2.73 9.16
N GLN A 273 -10.98 3.30 10.34
CA GLN A 273 -12.05 4.24 10.64
C GLN A 273 -11.56 5.67 10.40
N VAL A 274 -12.37 6.49 9.75
CA VAL A 274 -12.09 7.90 9.54
C VAL A 274 -12.29 8.68 10.84
N ALA A 275 -11.30 9.48 11.19
CA ALA A 275 -11.36 10.42 12.32
C ALA A 275 -11.01 11.84 11.84
N GLU A 276 -11.52 12.86 12.54
CA GLU A 276 -11.07 14.24 12.29
C GLU A 276 -9.60 14.39 12.69
N ALA A 277 -8.82 15.06 11.85
CA ALA A 277 -7.48 15.47 12.22
C ALA A 277 -7.53 16.46 13.40
N ALA A 278 -6.53 16.40 14.31
CA ALA A 278 -6.45 17.22 15.50
C ALA A 278 -6.33 18.74 15.18
#